data_97553b24324c5f587a74d1e15d08bf33
#
_entry.id   97553b24324c5f587a74d1e15d08bf33
#
_cell.length_a   1.000
_cell.length_b   1.000
_cell.length_c   1.000
_cell.angle_alpha   90.00
_cell.angle_beta   90.00
_cell.angle_gamma   90.00
#
_symmetry.space_group_name_H-M   'P 1'
#
loop_
_entity.id
_entity.type
_entity.pdbx_description
1 polymer ?
#
loop_
_entity_poly.entity_id
_entity_poly.type
_entity_poly.pdbx_seq_one_letter_code
_entity_poly.pdbx_strand_id
1 'polypeptide(L)'
;MKDLAAIQLEIKVPKANQSNFGAKFRYRSCEDILEVAKPVLAKHSANLILTDEIVCIGGRFFMKATACLTIGEQSTCVNGFAELAEHKGMSAEQATGSASSYARKYALNGLFLIDETEADPDSQSAAPQPAKAPAKKLISDKQWQALLERVKSGDSEAISAAQQVFQLNADQVAALQAATLTESQKHSYMAEAEDNNEPF
;
A
#
# COMPACT_ATOMS: atom_id res chain seq x y z
N MET A 1 15.10 -36.28 -1.18
CA MET A 1 14.38 -35.36 -2.10
C MET A 1 12.92 -35.72 -2.36
N LYS A 2 12.51 -37.01 -2.37
CA LYS A 2 11.08 -37.38 -2.52
C LYS A 2 10.20 -36.83 -1.39
N ASP A 3 10.72 -36.77 -0.18
CA ASP A 3 9.97 -36.31 1.00
C ASP A 3 9.72 -34.80 0.99
N LEU A 4 10.68 -33.97 0.50
CA LEU A 4 10.45 -32.53 0.34
C LEU A 4 9.32 -32.25 -0.66
N ALA A 5 9.30 -32.93 -1.79
CA ALA A 5 8.23 -32.76 -2.79
C ALA A 5 6.84 -33.18 -2.23
N ALA A 6 6.79 -34.22 -1.39
CA ALA A 6 5.56 -34.64 -0.72
C ALA A 6 5.06 -33.56 0.26
N ILE A 7 5.97 -32.98 1.06
CA ILE A 7 5.67 -31.87 1.99
C ILE A 7 5.14 -30.66 1.22
N GLN A 8 5.82 -30.27 0.12
CA GLN A 8 5.41 -29.14 -0.72
C GLN A 8 4.02 -29.33 -1.35
N LEU A 9 3.68 -30.56 -1.75
CA LEU A 9 2.35 -30.87 -2.27
C LEU A 9 1.26 -30.83 -1.20
N GLU A 10 1.59 -31.20 0.04
CA GLU A 10 0.65 -31.25 1.15
C GLU A 10 0.40 -29.88 1.80
N ILE A 11 1.41 -29.01 1.84
CA ILE A 11 1.27 -27.66 2.41
C ILE A 11 0.47 -26.77 1.46
N LYS A 12 -0.79 -26.48 1.85
CA LYS A 12 -1.69 -25.57 1.15
C LYS A 12 -2.14 -24.47 2.11
N VAL A 13 -1.70 -23.24 1.88
CA VAL A 13 -1.98 -22.10 2.77
C VAL A 13 -2.82 -21.08 2.02
N PRO A 14 -4.15 -21.03 2.22
CA PRO A 14 -5.01 -20.04 1.59
C PRO A 14 -4.71 -18.64 2.12
N LYS A 15 -4.94 -17.59 1.31
CA LYS A 15 -4.92 -16.20 1.75
C LYS A 15 -6.20 -15.92 2.55
N ALA A 16 -6.19 -16.16 3.85
CA ALA A 16 -7.37 -16.03 4.72
C ALA A 16 -7.52 -14.62 5.32
N ASN A 17 -6.41 -13.93 5.57
CA ASN A 17 -6.42 -12.61 6.19
C ASN A 17 -6.82 -11.52 5.18
N GLN A 18 -7.53 -10.49 5.68
CA GLN A 18 -7.92 -9.34 4.88
C GLN A 18 -7.28 -8.07 5.45
N SER A 19 -6.65 -7.26 4.58
CA SER A 19 -6.11 -5.97 4.98
C SER A 19 -7.24 -5.00 5.38
N ASN A 20 -7.05 -4.31 6.51
CA ASN A 20 -7.94 -3.25 6.98
C ASN A 20 -7.51 -1.86 6.49
N PHE A 21 -6.38 -1.76 5.79
CA PHE A 21 -5.79 -0.49 5.32
C PHE A 21 -5.87 -0.41 3.78
N GLY A 22 -6.54 0.64 3.28
CA GLY A 22 -6.56 0.96 1.85
C GLY A 22 -7.33 -0.06 0.99
N ALA A 23 -6.68 -0.58 -0.05
CA ALA A 23 -7.27 -1.61 -0.91
C ALA A 23 -7.47 -2.90 -0.11
N LYS A 24 -8.70 -3.44 -0.16
CA LYS A 24 -9.03 -4.71 0.48
C LYS A 24 -8.37 -5.85 -0.32
N PHE A 25 -7.21 -6.30 0.11
CA PHE A 25 -6.56 -7.47 -0.46
C PHE A 25 -6.44 -8.58 0.59
N ARG A 26 -6.46 -9.82 0.13
CA ARG A 26 -6.24 -10.98 0.98
C ARG A 26 -4.74 -11.30 1.03
N TYR A 27 -4.27 -11.67 2.19
CA TYR A 27 -2.88 -12.08 2.41
C TYR A 27 -2.80 -13.27 3.37
N ARG A 28 -1.64 -13.91 3.40
CA ARG A 28 -1.25 -14.89 4.41
C ARG A 28 -0.10 -14.32 5.23
N SER A 29 -0.14 -14.55 6.54
CA SER A 29 0.95 -14.20 7.44
C SER A 29 2.01 -15.31 7.50
N CYS A 30 3.15 -15.04 8.12
CA CYS A 30 4.14 -16.06 8.42
C CYS A 30 3.55 -17.13 9.34
N GLU A 31 2.76 -16.71 10.31
CA GLU A 31 2.08 -17.57 11.30
C GLU A 31 1.11 -18.55 10.63
N ASP A 32 0.33 -18.10 9.64
CA ASP A 32 -0.59 -18.98 8.88
C ASP A 32 0.17 -20.11 8.19
N ILE A 33 1.35 -19.81 7.63
CA ILE A 33 2.20 -20.81 6.98
C ILE A 33 2.71 -21.82 8.02
N LEU A 34 3.19 -21.34 9.17
CA LEU A 34 3.72 -22.18 10.23
C LEU A 34 2.64 -23.09 10.84
N GLU A 35 1.42 -22.60 11.03
CA GLU A 35 0.30 -23.39 11.55
C GLU A 35 -0.05 -24.57 10.62
N VAL A 36 -0.07 -24.35 9.32
CA VAL A 36 -0.30 -25.42 8.33
C VAL A 36 0.92 -26.36 8.22
N ALA A 37 2.14 -25.81 8.31
CA ALA A 37 3.36 -26.60 8.15
C ALA A 37 3.60 -27.57 9.31
N LYS A 38 3.37 -27.16 10.58
CA LYS A 38 3.67 -27.96 11.76
C LYS A 38 3.12 -29.41 11.71
N PRO A 39 1.83 -29.65 11.45
CA PRO A 39 1.30 -31.03 11.40
C PRO A 39 1.87 -31.81 10.22
N VAL A 40 2.10 -31.18 9.07
CA VAL A 40 2.69 -31.84 7.90
C VAL A 40 4.14 -32.25 8.18
N LEU A 41 4.93 -31.36 8.78
CA LEU A 41 6.31 -31.64 9.15
C LEU A 41 6.41 -32.78 10.17
N ALA A 42 5.53 -32.80 11.17
CA ALA A 42 5.48 -33.89 12.16
C ALA A 42 5.16 -35.24 11.49
N LYS A 43 4.22 -35.28 10.54
CA LYS A 43 3.87 -36.48 9.78
C LYS A 43 5.04 -37.04 8.96
N HIS A 44 5.89 -36.15 8.42
CA HIS A 44 7.06 -36.51 7.62
C HIS A 44 8.35 -36.65 8.44
N SER A 45 8.29 -36.56 9.78
CA SER A 45 9.45 -36.55 10.67
C SER A 45 10.50 -35.54 10.25
N ALA A 46 10.05 -34.34 9.78
CA ALA A 46 10.86 -33.27 9.30
C ALA A 46 10.99 -32.15 10.36
N ASN A 47 12.16 -31.55 10.46
CA ASN A 47 12.42 -30.42 11.34
C ASN A 47 12.62 -29.15 10.50
N LEU A 48 11.96 -28.04 10.92
CA LEU A 48 12.12 -26.72 10.34
C LEU A 48 12.75 -25.78 11.37
N ILE A 49 13.82 -25.12 10.99
CA ILE A 49 14.47 -24.08 11.78
C ILE A 49 14.44 -22.76 10.99
N LEU A 50 14.02 -21.68 11.65
CA LEU A 50 14.08 -20.33 11.12
C LEU A 50 15.10 -19.53 11.91
N THR A 51 16.00 -18.88 11.20
CA THR A 51 16.99 -17.93 11.78
C THR A 51 16.94 -16.62 11.02
N ASP A 52 17.25 -15.52 11.73
CA ASP A 52 17.29 -14.18 11.15
C ASP A 52 18.68 -13.58 11.36
N GLU A 53 19.14 -12.83 10.37
CA GLU A 53 20.34 -12.01 10.45
C GLU A 53 20.14 -10.69 9.70
N ILE A 54 20.83 -9.64 10.12
CA ILE A 54 20.85 -8.36 9.42
C ILE A 54 22.03 -8.36 8.45
N VAL A 55 21.75 -8.09 7.17
CA VAL A 55 22.77 -8.00 6.12
C VAL A 55 22.73 -6.64 5.45
N CYS A 56 23.91 -6.15 5.01
CA CYS A 56 24.01 -4.90 4.25
C CYS A 56 24.30 -5.24 2.78
N ILE A 57 23.45 -4.78 1.88
CA ILE A 57 23.56 -4.99 0.44
C ILE A 57 23.43 -3.63 -0.23
N GLY A 58 24.46 -3.19 -0.95
CA GLY A 58 24.47 -1.92 -1.65
C GLY A 58 24.25 -0.69 -0.75
N GLY A 59 24.70 -0.74 0.51
CA GLY A 59 24.52 0.34 1.49
C GLY A 59 23.13 0.36 2.16
N ARG A 60 22.26 -0.61 1.88
CA ARG A 60 20.94 -0.77 2.49
C ARG A 60 20.94 -2.00 3.41
N PHE A 61 20.21 -1.91 4.51
CA PHE A 61 20.09 -3.00 5.47
C PHE A 61 18.85 -3.84 5.21
N PHE A 62 19.02 -5.16 5.27
CA PHE A 62 17.95 -6.11 5.10
C PHE A 62 17.92 -7.10 6.26
N MET A 63 16.71 -7.47 6.68
CA MET A 63 16.49 -8.67 7.45
C MET A 63 16.53 -9.85 6.48
N LYS A 64 17.51 -10.77 6.67
CA LYS A 64 17.59 -12.04 5.95
C LYS A 64 17.09 -13.13 6.87
N ALA A 65 16.02 -13.80 6.49
CA ALA A 65 15.56 -15.00 7.15
C ALA A 65 16.04 -16.23 6.38
N THR A 66 16.49 -17.25 7.09
CA THR A 66 16.85 -18.54 6.53
C THR A 66 15.90 -19.61 7.07
N ALA A 67 15.17 -20.29 6.19
CA ALA A 67 14.34 -21.43 6.50
C ALA A 67 15.07 -22.71 6.10
N CYS A 68 15.49 -23.52 7.09
CA CYS A 68 16.17 -24.79 6.88
C CYS A 68 15.25 -25.95 7.26
N LEU A 69 14.92 -26.80 6.28
CA LEU A 69 14.17 -28.03 6.46
C LEU A 69 15.15 -29.20 6.47
N THR A 70 15.07 -30.04 7.51
CA THR A 70 15.89 -31.26 7.65
C THR A 70 14.97 -32.48 7.71
N ILE A 71 15.24 -33.47 6.85
CA ILE A 71 14.55 -34.77 6.80
C ILE A 71 15.62 -35.86 6.85
N GLY A 72 15.67 -36.63 7.93
CA GLY A 72 16.78 -37.56 8.18
C GLY A 72 18.13 -36.83 8.20
N GLU A 73 19.05 -37.19 7.31
CA GLU A 73 20.36 -36.58 7.18
C GLU A 73 20.41 -35.45 6.12
N GLN A 74 19.33 -35.22 5.39
CA GLN A 74 19.27 -34.22 4.32
C GLN A 74 18.72 -32.91 4.83
N SER A 75 19.38 -31.80 4.50
CA SER A 75 18.94 -30.45 4.83
C SER A 75 18.87 -29.60 3.58
N THR A 76 17.79 -28.81 3.47
CA THR A 76 17.60 -27.82 2.40
C THR A 76 17.26 -26.49 3.04
N CYS A 77 17.97 -25.42 2.65
CA CYS A 77 17.75 -24.08 3.17
C CYS A 77 17.41 -23.10 2.07
N VAL A 78 16.47 -22.18 2.36
CA VAL A 78 16.07 -21.09 1.47
C VAL A 78 16.11 -19.78 2.24
N ASN A 79 16.56 -18.71 1.59
CA ASN A 79 16.64 -17.38 2.17
C ASN A 79 15.49 -16.51 1.65
N GLY A 80 14.93 -15.69 2.55
CA GLY A 80 14.02 -14.59 2.23
C GLY A 80 14.60 -13.28 2.75
N PHE A 81 14.30 -12.17 2.08
CA PHE A 81 14.83 -10.86 2.43
C PHE A 81 13.70 -9.84 2.56
N ALA A 82 13.80 -8.96 3.56
CA ALA A 82 12.95 -7.78 3.68
C ALA A 82 13.82 -6.59 4.08
N GLU A 83 13.63 -5.45 3.44
CA GLU A 83 14.40 -4.26 3.76
C GLU A 83 14.03 -3.72 5.14
N LEU A 84 15.06 -3.33 5.92
CA LEU A 84 14.92 -2.58 7.16
C LEU A 84 14.78 -1.09 6.81
N ALA A 85 13.57 -0.68 6.43
CA ALA A 85 13.25 0.70 6.11
C ALA A 85 12.56 1.38 7.29
N GLU A 86 12.77 2.69 7.42
CA GLU A 86 11.99 3.50 8.36
C GLU A 86 10.56 3.62 7.87
N HIS A 87 9.60 3.30 8.74
CA HIS A 87 8.19 3.44 8.46
C HIS A 87 7.58 4.54 9.34
N LYS A 88 6.95 5.51 8.71
CA LYS A 88 6.29 6.61 9.42
C LYS A 88 5.20 6.06 10.35
N GLY A 89 5.37 6.31 11.65
CA GLY A 89 4.42 5.87 12.68
C GLY A 89 4.71 4.51 13.31
N MET A 90 5.85 3.87 12.98
CA MET A 90 6.34 2.68 13.67
C MET A 90 7.58 3.00 14.52
N SER A 91 7.75 2.32 15.67
CA SER A 91 9.02 2.33 16.39
C SER A 91 10.07 1.47 15.65
N ALA A 92 11.35 1.64 15.96
CA ALA A 92 12.43 0.86 15.35
C ALA A 92 12.24 -0.65 15.58
N GLU A 93 11.78 -1.04 16.78
CA GLU A 93 11.52 -2.42 17.15
C GLU A 93 10.34 -3.00 16.33
N GLN A 94 9.28 -2.21 16.13
CA GLN A 94 8.14 -2.62 15.31
C GLN A 94 8.54 -2.78 13.83
N ALA A 95 9.36 -1.88 13.29
CA ALA A 95 9.87 -1.98 11.93
C ALA A 95 10.75 -3.24 11.75
N THR A 96 11.63 -3.53 12.72
CA THR A 96 12.46 -4.73 12.74
C THR A 96 11.62 -6.01 12.82
N GLY A 97 10.64 -6.06 13.71
CA GLY A 97 9.72 -7.20 13.83
C GLY A 97 8.90 -7.45 12.57
N SER A 98 8.43 -6.37 11.93
CA SER A 98 7.73 -6.45 10.65
C SER A 98 8.65 -7.00 9.55
N ALA A 99 9.87 -6.49 9.41
CA ALA A 99 10.84 -6.97 8.43
C ALA A 99 11.18 -8.45 8.64
N SER A 100 11.35 -8.91 9.91
CA SER A 100 11.56 -10.31 10.24
C SER A 100 10.37 -11.18 9.76
N SER A 101 9.13 -10.80 10.07
CA SER A 101 7.93 -11.54 9.65
C SER A 101 7.83 -11.65 8.13
N TYR A 102 8.13 -10.59 7.39
CA TYR A 102 8.15 -10.60 5.92
C TYR A 102 9.28 -11.48 5.37
N ALA A 103 10.51 -11.34 5.89
CA ALA A 103 11.64 -12.15 5.44
C ALA A 103 11.39 -13.65 5.64
N ARG A 104 10.87 -14.05 6.81
CA ARG A 104 10.49 -15.43 7.12
C ARG A 104 9.39 -15.94 6.20
N LYS A 105 8.36 -15.12 5.93
CA LYS A 105 7.30 -15.48 4.98
C LYS A 105 7.87 -15.76 3.59
N TYR A 106 8.78 -14.94 3.09
CA TYR A 106 9.40 -15.14 1.77
C TYR A 106 10.30 -16.39 1.75
N ALA A 107 11.06 -16.65 2.80
CA ALA A 107 11.85 -17.88 2.91
C ALA A 107 10.96 -19.12 2.90
N LEU A 108 9.85 -19.13 3.64
CA LEU A 108 8.89 -20.23 3.69
C LEU A 108 8.14 -20.40 2.37
N ASN A 109 7.74 -19.32 1.71
CA ASN A 109 7.10 -19.40 0.39
C ASN A 109 8.04 -20.08 -0.63
N GLY A 110 9.32 -19.74 -0.65
CA GLY A 110 10.29 -20.38 -1.52
C GLY A 110 10.57 -21.82 -1.16
N LEU A 111 10.68 -22.15 0.15
CA LEU A 111 10.93 -23.52 0.63
C LEU A 111 9.78 -24.46 0.31
N PHE A 112 8.54 -24.02 0.52
CA PHE A 112 7.35 -24.85 0.34
C PHE A 112 6.65 -24.67 -1.01
N LEU A 113 7.22 -23.86 -1.93
CA LEU A 113 6.63 -23.53 -3.24
C LEU A 113 5.19 -23.04 -3.12
N ILE A 114 4.95 -22.13 -2.17
CA ILE A 114 3.63 -21.56 -1.94
C ILE A 114 3.34 -20.48 -2.98
N ASP A 115 2.33 -20.72 -3.82
CA ASP A 115 1.94 -19.80 -4.89
C ASP A 115 1.39 -18.46 -4.39
N GLU A 116 1.78 -17.39 -5.06
CA GLU A 116 1.21 -16.06 -4.91
C GLU A 116 0.04 -15.80 -5.89
N THR A 117 -0.48 -16.82 -6.56
CA THR A 117 -1.33 -16.79 -7.76
C THR A 117 -2.72 -16.16 -7.63
N GLU A 118 -3.08 -15.50 -6.53
CA GLU A 118 -4.23 -14.58 -6.56
C GLU A 118 -3.75 -13.14 -6.42
N ALA A 119 -3.79 -12.42 -7.56
CA ALA A 119 -3.40 -11.03 -7.72
C ALA A 119 -1.93 -10.74 -7.40
N ASP A 120 -1.02 -11.26 -8.23
CA ASP A 120 0.25 -10.64 -8.46
C ASP A 120 0.00 -9.17 -8.85
N PRO A 121 0.53 -8.19 -8.11
CA PRO A 121 0.43 -6.78 -8.52
C PRO A 121 0.94 -6.56 -9.95
N ASP A 122 1.90 -7.38 -10.41
CA ASP A 122 2.44 -7.33 -11.77
C ASP A 122 1.50 -7.95 -12.81
N SER A 123 0.59 -8.85 -12.43
CA SER A 123 -0.46 -9.35 -13.34
C SER A 123 -1.57 -8.30 -13.60
N GLN A 124 -1.61 -7.22 -12.82
CA GLN A 124 -2.41 -6.04 -13.07
C GLN A 124 -1.60 -4.89 -13.68
N SER A 125 -0.40 -5.15 -14.20
CA SER A 125 0.38 -4.13 -14.89
C SER A 125 -0.20 -3.80 -16.25
N ALA A 126 -1.30 -3.07 -16.23
CA ALA A 126 -1.46 -1.98 -17.16
C ALA A 126 -0.76 -0.78 -16.53
N ALA A 127 0.33 -0.31 -17.11
CA ALA A 127 1.05 0.96 -16.90
C ALA A 127 1.32 1.38 -15.43
N PRO A 128 2.45 1.98 -15.11
CA PRO A 128 2.70 2.52 -13.79
C PRO A 128 1.60 3.54 -13.45
N GLN A 129 0.67 3.13 -12.58
CA GLN A 129 -0.23 4.11 -11.99
C GLN A 129 0.65 5.06 -11.16
N PRO A 130 0.63 6.37 -11.45
CA PRO A 130 1.25 7.33 -10.57
C PRO A 130 0.71 7.08 -9.15
N ALA A 131 1.59 7.08 -8.17
CA ALA A 131 1.24 6.90 -6.76
C ALA A 131 -0.07 7.64 -6.50
N LYS A 132 -1.12 6.91 -6.06
CA LYS A 132 -2.40 7.54 -5.73
C LYS A 132 -2.11 8.62 -4.71
N ALA A 133 -2.22 9.86 -5.13
CA ALA A 133 -2.20 10.99 -4.22
C ALA A 133 -3.18 10.69 -3.07
N PRO A 134 -2.86 11.02 -1.83
CA PRO A 134 -3.72 10.74 -0.68
C PRO A 134 -5.14 11.23 -1.01
N ALA A 135 -6.14 10.38 -0.79
CA ALA A 135 -7.54 10.72 -1.09
C ALA A 135 -7.86 12.07 -0.47
N LYS A 136 -8.16 13.05 -1.32
CA LYS A 136 -8.46 14.42 -0.90
C LYS A 136 -9.63 14.40 0.06
N LYS A 137 -9.53 15.12 1.17
CA LYS A 137 -10.60 15.20 2.17
C LYS A 137 -11.73 16.09 1.65
N LEU A 138 -12.97 15.78 2.01
CA LEU A 138 -14.07 16.71 1.80
C LEU A 138 -13.82 17.95 2.67
N ILE A 139 -14.01 19.14 2.07
CA ILE A 139 -13.87 20.40 2.78
C ILE A 139 -15.06 20.60 3.72
N SER A 140 -14.81 20.94 5.00
CA SER A 140 -15.87 21.28 5.94
C SER A 140 -16.34 22.71 5.75
N ASP A 141 -17.57 23.03 6.20
CA ASP A 141 -18.17 24.38 6.05
C ASP A 141 -17.27 25.47 6.63
N LYS A 142 -16.64 25.23 7.78
CA LYS A 142 -15.70 26.19 8.40
C LYS A 142 -14.46 26.43 7.54
N GLN A 143 -13.92 25.36 6.95
CA GLN A 143 -12.76 25.45 6.07
C GLN A 143 -13.13 26.08 4.72
N TRP A 144 -14.34 25.85 4.25
CA TRP A 144 -14.88 26.47 3.05
C TRP A 144 -15.01 28.00 3.19
N GLN A 145 -15.58 28.47 4.30
CA GLN A 145 -15.69 29.89 4.58
C GLN A 145 -14.31 30.57 4.68
N ALA A 146 -13.38 29.94 5.41
CA ALA A 146 -12.01 30.46 5.50
C ALA A 146 -11.29 30.52 4.14
N LEU A 147 -11.54 29.55 3.24
CA LEU A 147 -11.01 29.56 1.88
C LEU A 147 -11.58 30.69 1.04
N LEU A 148 -12.89 30.91 1.11
CA LEU A 148 -13.56 32.02 0.41
C LEU A 148 -13.03 33.40 0.85
N GLU A 149 -12.81 33.59 2.15
CA GLU A 149 -12.22 34.83 2.69
C GLU A 149 -10.80 35.07 2.16
N ARG A 150 -9.97 34.04 2.12
CA ARG A 150 -8.61 34.11 1.56
C ARG A 150 -8.62 34.46 0.06
N VAL A 151 -9.49 33.83 -0.72
CA VAL A 151 -9.63 34.12 -2.15
C VAL A 151 -10.11 35.55 -2.38
N LYS A 152 -11.09 36.03 -1.61
CA LYS A 152 -11.58 37.40 -1.66
C LYS A 152 -10.52 38.46 -1.27
N SER A 153 -9.59 38.09 -0.36
CA SER A 153 -8.47 38.96 0.02
C SER A 153 -7.31 39.01 -0.99
N GLY A 154 -7.43 38.30 -2.12
CA GLY A 154 -6.47 38.31 -3.21
C GLY A 154 -5.35 37.29 -3.13
N ASP A 155 -5.50 36.22 -2.29
CA ASP A 155 -4.53 35.13 -2.21
C ASP A 155 -4.66 34.23 -3.45
N SER A 156 -3.82 34.50 -4.46
CA SER A 156 -3.83 33.79 -5.75
C SER A 156 -3.47 32.29 -5.65
N GLU A 157 -2.78 31.89 -4.59
CA GLU A 157 -2.37 30.48 -4.38
C GLU A 157 -3.39 29.67 -3.57
N ALA A 158 -4.36 30.34 -2.94
CA ALA A 158 -5.33 29.69 -2.06
C ALA A 158 -6.15 28.59 -2.77
N ILE A 159 -6.51 28.80 -4.02
CA ILE A 159 -7.30 27.85 -4.82
C ILE A 159 -6.47 26.59 -5.14
N SER A 160 -5.26 26.78 -5.64
CA SER A 160 -4.36 25.67 -6.00
C SER A 160 -3.98 24.85 -4.77
N ALA A 161 -3.68 25.50 -3.65
CA ALA A 161 -3.40 24.83 -2.37
C ALA A 161 -4.61 24.04 -1.86
N ALA A 162 -5.81 24.61 -1.96
CA ALA A 162 -7.03 23.92 -1.54
C ALA A 162 -7.33 22.69 -2.43
N GLN A 163 -7.13 22.80 -3.74
CA GLN A 163 -7.33 21.68 -4.68
C GLN A 163 -6.35 20.53 -4.47
N GLN A 164 -5.18 20.77 -3.88
CA GLN A 164 -4.24 19.71 -3.52
C GLN A 164 -4.71 18.91 -2.29
N VAL A 165 -5.38 19.55 -1.34
CA VAL A 165 -5.75 18.96 -0.04
C VAL A 165 -7.19 18.49 0.01
N PHE A 166 -8.12 19.21 -0.64
CA PHE A 166 -9.55 18.97 -0.58
C PHE A 166 -10.11 18.52 -1.93
N GLN A 167 -11.15 17.68 -1.85
CA GLN A 167 -12.00 17.35 -2.98
C GLN A 167 -13.10 18.41 -3.08
N LEU A 168 -12.96 19.34 -4.00
CA LEU A 168 -13.97 20.38 -4.29
C LEU A 168 -14.93 19.88 -5.39
N ASN A 169 -16.22 20.14 -5.24
CA ASN A 169 -17.19 19.88 -6.28
C ASN A 169 -17.22 21.01 -7.34
N ALA A 170 -17.93 20.79 -8.45
CA ALA A 170 -17.99 21.75 -9.57
C ALA A 170 -18.50 23.13 -9.12
N ASP A 171 -19.53 23.16 -8.27
CA ASP A 171 -20.13 24.40 -7.77
C ASP A 171 -19.17 25.18 -6.87
N GLN A 172 -18.39 24.48 -6.05
CA GLN A 172 -17.37 25.08 -5.21
C GLN A 172 -16.23 25.65 -6.03
N VAL A 173 -15.78 24.97 -7.08
CA VAL A 173 -14.74 25.50 -7.98
C VAL A 173 -15.23 26.75 -8.71
N ALA A 174 -16.48 26.73 -9.23
CA ALA A 174 -17.09 27.88 -9.89
C ALA A 174 -17.22 29.08 -8.93
N ALA A 175 -17.63 28.85 -7.68
CA ALA A 175 -17.75 29.90 -6.66
C ALA A 175 -16.40 30.54 -6.31
N LEU A 176 -15.31 29.76 -6.26
CA LEU A 176 -13.95 30.28 -6.03
C LEU A 176 -13.47 31.13 -7.22
N GLN A 177 -13.73 30.70 -8.45
CA GLN A 177 -13.39 31.43 -9.66
C GLN A 177 -14.17 32.76 -9.73
N ALA A 178 -15.46 32.74 -9.43
CA ALA A 178 -16.27 33.95 -9.36
C ALA A 178 -15.79 34.92 -8.27
N ALA A 179 -15.26 34.41 -7.15
CA ALA A 179 -14.71 35.24 -6.07
C ALA A 179 -13.37 35.94 -6.42
N THR A 180 -12.65 35.46 -7.44
CA THR A 180 -11.40 36.05 -7.90
C THR A 180 -11.62 37.19 -8.91
N LEU A 181 -12.81 37.31 -9.49
CA LEU A 181 -13.11 38.35 -10.47
C LEU A 181 -13.17 39.73 -9.79
N THR A 182 -12.47 40.71 -10.32
CA THR A 182 -12.60 42.10 -9.90
C THR A 182 -13.96 42.67 -10.30
N GLU A 183 -14.45 43.73 -9.65
CA GLU A 183 -15.74 44.35 -9.96
C GLU A 183 -15.87 44.73 -11.44
N SER A 184 -14.81 45.16 -12.09
CA SER A 184 -14.76 45.45 -13.52
C SER A 184 -14.96 44.22 -14.40
N GLN A 185 -14.41 43.07 -14.00
CA GLN A 185 -14.54 41.80 -14.73
C GLN A 185 -15.93 41.14 -14.50
N LYS A 186 -16.54 41.33 -13.33
CA LYS A 186 -17.91 40.91 -13.07
C LYS A 186 -18.93 41.59 -14.00
N HIS A 187 -18.73 42.90 -14.25
CA HIS A 187 -19.61 43.66 -15.13
C HIS A 187 -19.53 43.18 -16.60
N SER A 188 -18.33 42.86 -17.08
CA SER A 188 -18.12 42.31 -18.43
C SER A 188 -18.74 40.92 -18.59
N TYR A 189 -18.61 40.03 -17.57
CA TYR A 189 -19.12 38.67 -17.62
C TYR A 189 -20.67 38.64 -17.58
N MET A 190 -21.30 39.58 -16.85
CA MET A 190 -22.77 39.68 -16.80
C MET A 190 -23.33 40.23 -18.10
N ALA A 191 -22.62 41.17 -18.76
CA ALA A 191 -23.03 41.72 -20.05
C ALA A 191 -23.02 40.67 -21.18
N GLU A 192 -21.99 39.79 -21.20
CA GLU A 192 -21.92 38.67 -22.16
C GLU A 192 -23.00 37.58 -21.94
N ALA A 193 -23.44 37.40 -20.69
CA ALA A 193 -24.47 36.42 -20.35
C ALA A 193 -25.89 36.90 -20.75
N GLU A 194 -26.16 38.21 -20.77
CA GLU A 194 -27.42 38.79 -21.20
C GLU A 194 -27.58 38.81 -22.73
N ASP A 195 -26.45 38.97 -23.48
CA ASP A 195 -26.46 39.02 -24.95
C ASP A 195 -26.71 37.63 -25.61
N ASN A 196 -26.49 36.55 -24.86
CA ASN A 196 -26.71 35.16 -25.34
C ASN A 196 -28.14 34.64 -25.10
N ASN A 197 -29.03 35.43 -24.56
CA ASN A 197 -30.39 34.96 -24.19
C ASN A 197 -31.48 35.69 -25.03
N GLU A 198 -31.27 35.96 -26.33
CA GLU A 198 -32.33 36.34 -27.23
C GLU A 198 -33.10 35.09 -27.74
N PRO A 199 -34.42 35.04 -27.61
CA PRO A 199 -35.24 33.92 -28.09
C PRO A 199 -35.41 34.00 -29.61
N PHE A 200 -35.21 32.84 -30.25
CA PHE A 200 -35.68 32.57 -31.61
C PHE A 200 -37.17 32.37 -31.64
#